data_041a0566bc928b662b05e8a2e1e7ce91
#
_entry.id   041a0566bc928b662b05e8a2e1e7ce91
#
_cell.length_a   1.000
_cell.length_b   1.000
_cell.length_c   1.000
_cell.angle_alpha   90.00
_cell.angle_beta   90.00
_cell.angle_gamma   90.00
#
_symmetry.space_group_name_H-M   'P 1'
#
loop_
_entity.id
_entity.type
_entity.pdbx_description
1 polymer ?
#
loop_
_entity_poly.entity_id
_entity_poly.type
_entity_poly.pdbx_seq_one_letter_code
_entity_poly.pdbx_strand_id
1 'polypeptide(L)'
;MTLNKQLALDAIEKEQNTILHVADEIWDYAELSLQEFRSAKLYCEEEGVCGIATAFAASFGSGRPHIGILAEYDALSGLSQQGGQLVHAERTPGGTGHGCGHNLLGAGALAAAIGVKAWLEQTGCPGTVTLYGCPGEEGGAAKAFMARDGLWKQLDAALTWHPEDCNEVITGGSNACIQVQYTFHGVASHAAGAPELGRSALDAVELMNIGVQFLREHM
;
A
#
# COMPACT_ATOMS: atom_id res chain seq x y z
N MET A 1 -17.78 18.84 -20.35
CA MET A 1 -17.86 17.78 -19.32
C MET A 1 -19.29 17.27 -19.33
N THR A 2 -19.52 15.95 -19.22
CA THR A 2 -20.88 15.41 -19.13
C THR A 2 -21.47 15.72 -17.75
N LEU A 3 -22.81 15.87 -17.66
CA LEU A 3 -23.51 16.12 -16.39
C LEU A 3 -23.12 15.13 -15.30
N ASN A 4 -23.02 13.84 -15.63
CA ASN A 4 -22.64 12.77 -14.72
C ASN A 4 -21.22 12.93 -14.12
N LYS A 5 -20.28 13.40 -14.94
CA LYS A 5 -18.91 13.66 -14.49
C LYS A 5 -18.84 14.84 -13.51
N GLN A 6 -19.67 15.85 -13.75
CA GLN A 6 -19.76 17.02 -12.85
C GLN A 6 -20.33 16.63 -11.49
N LEU A 7 -21.35 15.78 -11.42
CA LEU A 7 -21.91 15.30 -10.15
C LEU A 7 -20.86 14.64 -9.25
N ALA A 8 -20.01 13.80 -9.84
CA ALA A 8 -18.95 13.13 -9.10
C ALA A 8 -17.90 14.14 -8.58
N LEU A 9 -17.51 15.10 -9.41
CA LEU A 9 -16.53 16.13 -9.03
C LEU A 9 -17.06 17.08 -7.95
N ASP A 10 -18.32 17.51 -8.05
CA ASP A 10 -18.95 18.35 -7.03
C ASP A 10 -19.03 17.65 -5.65
N ALA A 11 -19.28 16.32 -5.66
CA ALA A 11 -19.27 15.53 -4.43
C ALA A 11 -17.87 15.42 -3.81
N ILE A 12 -16.85 15.23 -4.63
CA ILE A 12 -15.44 15.21 -4.18
C ILE A 12 -15.05 16.58 -3.59
N GLU A 13 -15.40 17.67 -4.28
CA GLU A 13 -15.11 19.03 -3.80
C GLU A 13 -15.81 19.32 -2.47
N LYS A 14 -17.05 18.87 -2.30
CA LYS A 14 -17.78 19.01 -1.03
C LYS A 14 -17.11 18.31 0.13
N GLU A 15 -16.49 17.14 -0.12
CA GLU A 15 -15.78 16.34 0.89
C GLU A 15 -14.27 16.64 0.94
N GLN A 16 -13.81 17.69 0.27
CA GLN A 16 -12.38 18.01 0.17
C GLN A 16 -11.68 18.05 1.52
N ASN A 17 -12.30 18.65 2.53
CA ASN A 17 -11.69 18.75 3.86
C ASN A 17 -11.49 17.37 4.51
N THR A 18 -12.44 16.47 4.35
CA THR A 18 -12.34 15.07 4.83
C THR A 18 -11.20 14.35 4.11
N ILE A 19 -11.14 14.48 2.78
CA ILE A 19 -10.12 13.82 1.96
C ILE A 19 -8.71 14.33 2.32
N LEU A 20 -8.54 15.64 2.45
CA LEU A 20 -7.25 16.23 2.84
C LEU A 20 -6.85 15.85 4.26
N HIS A 21 -7.81 15.85 5.20
CA HIS A 21 -7.56 15.40 6.57
C HIS A 21 -7.06 13.95 6.60
N VAL A 22 -7.65 13.04 5.83
CA VAL A 22 -7.18 11.66 5.73
C VAL A 22 -5.74 11.60 5.20
N ALA A 23 -5.41 12.36 4.15
CA ALA A 23 -4.04 12.39 3.61
C ALA A 23 -3.02 12.91 4.64
N ASP A 24 -3.37 13.97 5.37
CA ASP A 24 -2.49 14.60 6.37
C ASP A 24 -2.29 13.72 7.60
N GLU A 25 -3.34 13.09 8.11
CA GLU A 25 -3.25 12.17 9.25
C GLU A 25 -2.40 10.94 8.92
N ILE A 26 -2.58 10.35 7.73
CA ILE A 26 -1.76 9.21 7.28
C ILE A 26 -0.30 9.62 7.11
N TRP A 27 -0.05 10.81 6.55
CA TRP A 27 1.30 11.39 6.52
C TRP A 27 1.93 11.47 7.91
N ASP A 28 1.16 11.92 8.88
CA ASP A 28 1.61 12.07 10.27
C ASP A 28 1.80 10.75 11.00
N TYR A 29 0.99 9.75 10.68
CA TYR A 29 1.11 8.40 11.26
C TYR A 29 2.34 7.67 10.75
N ALA A 30 2.60 7.75 9.45
CA ALA A 30 3.73 7.14 8.78
C ALA A 30 3.99 5.68 9.24
N GLU A 31 2.94 4.87 9.28
CA GLU A 31 2.97 3.49 9.75
C GLU A 31 3.57 2.57 8.69
N LEU A 32 4.41 1.63 9.11
CA LEU A 32 5.05 0.68 8.21
C LEU A 32 4.09 -0.42 7.75
N SER A 33 4.48 -1.09 6.68
CA SER A 33 3.77 -2.24 6.08
C SER A 33 3.21 -3.22 7.12
N LEU A 34 1.92 -3.53 7.04
CA LEU A 34 1.15 -4.42 7.91
C LEU A 34 1.06 -3.96 9.38
N GLN A 35 1.40 -2.71 9.66
CA GLN A 35 1.29 -2.05 10.97
C GLN A 35 0.43 -0.78 10.90
N GLU A 36 -0.30 -0.58 9.81
CA GLU A 36 -1.08 0.62 9.48
C GLU A 36 -2.43 0.65 10.22
N PHE A 37 -2.44 0.34 11.52
CA PHE A 37 -3.67 0.21 12.30
C PHE A 37 -4.44 1.53 12.44
N ARG A 38 -3.75 2.65 12.62
CA ARG A 38 -4.37 3.97 12.72
C ARG A 38 -4.87 4.42 11.35
N SER A 39 -4.06 4.22 10.32
CA SER A 39 -4.39 4.56 8.95
C SER A 39 -5.60 3.79 8.44
N ALA A 40 -5.63 2.46 8.65
CA ALA A 40 -6.77 1.63 8.27
C ALA A 40 -8.06 2.06 8.98
N LYS A 41 -7.98 2.31 10.30
CA LYS A 41 -9.11 2.73 11.12
C LYS A 41 -9.67 4.10 10.72
N LEU A 42 -8.84 4.98 10.15
CA LEU A 42 -9.28 6.28 9.64
C LEU A 42 -10.23 6.14 8.44
N TYR A 43 -10.07 5.07 7.66
CA TYR A 43 -10.94 4.76 6.52
C TYR A 43 -12.19 3.96 6.92
N CYS A 44 -12.04 2.98 7.81
CA CYS A 44 -13.09 2.02 8.12
C CYS A 44 -12.94 1.49 9.55
N GLU A 45 -14.07 1.29 10.26
CA GLU A 45 -14.06 0.68 11.59
C GLU A 45 -13.98 -0.86 11.53
N GLU A 46 -14.39 -1.47 10.40
CA GLU A 46 -14.33 -2.90 10.16
C GLU A 46 -13.06 -3.25 9.36
N GLU A 47 -12.16 -3.98 9.99
CA GLU A 47 -10.85 -4.39 9.49
C GLU A 47 -10.73 -5.92 9.43
N GLY A 48 -9.63 -6.43 8.88
CA GLY A 48 -9.29 -7.86 8.92
C GLY A 48 -9.69 -8.65 7.68
N VAL A 49 -9.90 -7.98 6.55
CA VAL A 49 -10.21 -8.63 5.27
C VAL A 49 -9.09 -9.61 4.87
N CYS A 50 -9.46 -10.81 4.44
CA CYS A 50 -8.53 -11.90 4.10
C CYS A 50 -7.56 -12.26 5.24
N GLY A 51 -7.93 -12.04 6.49
CA GLY A 51 -7.08 -12.31 7.66
C GLY A 51 -5.90 -11.34 7.82
N ILE A 52 -5.89 -10.23 7.09
CA ILE A 52 -4.88 -9.16 7.20
C ILE A 52 -5.47 -8.07 8.09
N ALA A 53 -4.89 -7.89 9.28
CA ALA A 53 -5.45 -7.07 10.34
C ALA A 53 -5.75 -5.62 9.93
N THR A 54 -4.94 -5.05 9.05
CA THR A 54 -5.06 -3.65 8.61
C THR A 54 -5.75 -3.50 7.24
N ALA A 55 -6.22 -4.61 6.63
CA ALA A 55 -7.00 -4.56 5.39
C ALA A 55 -8.48 -4.34 5.65
N PHE A 56 -9.14 -3.55 4.81
CA PHE A 56 -10.58 -3.29 4.90
C PHE A 56 -11.27 -3.33 3.54
N ALA A 57 -12.61 -3.37 3.56
CA ALA A 57 -13.43 -3.22 2.36
C ALA A 57 -14.72 -2.48 2.73
N ALA A 58 -14.96 -1.33 2.09
CA ALA A 58 -16.15 -0.52 2.26
C ALA A 58 -16.93 -0.43 0.95
N SER A 59 -18.15 -0.94 0.93
CA SER A 59 -18.95 -1.03 -0.30
C SER A 59 -20.18 -0.12 -0.27
N PHE A 60 -20.55 0.38 -1.46
CA PHE A 60 -21.77 1.12 -1.66
C PHE A 60 -22.47 0.71 -2.98
N GLY A 61 -23.80 0.74 -2.95
CA GLY A 61 -24.63 0.39 -4.11
C GLY A 61 -24.96 -1.09 -4.19
N SER A 62 -25.57 -1.49 -5.29
CA SER A 62 -25.95 -2.88 -5.56
C SER A 62 -26.04 -3.16 -7.05
N GLY A 63 -25.77 -4.41 -7.43
CA GLY A 63 -25.78 -4.82 -8.83
C GLY A 63 -24.46 -4.62 -9.55
N ARG A 64 -24.51 -4.69 -10.87
CA ARG A 64 -23.32 -4.58 -11.74
C ARG A 64 -23.39 -3.31 -12.59
N PRO A 65 -22.21 -2.76 -13.01
CA PRO A 65 -20.86 -3.29 -12.75
C PRO A 65 -20.43 -3.16 -11.28
N HIS A 66 -19.55 -4.07 -10.82
CA HIS A 66 -18.89 -3.98 -9.52
C HIS A 66 -17.44 -3.52 -9.73
N ILE A 67 -17.15 -2.31 -9.29
CA ILE A 67 -15.85 -1.66 -9.46
C ILE A 67 -15.12 -1.62 -8.12
N GLY A 68 -13.90 -2.15 -8.09
CA GLY A 68 -12.99 -2.02 -6.98
C GLY A 68 -12.08 -0.80 -7.14
N ILE A 69 -11.91 -0.02 -6.08
CA ILE A 69 -10.93 1.06 -5.99
C ILE A 69 -9.94 0.66 -4.91
N LEU A 70 -8.65 0.59 -5.26
CA LEU A 70 -7.61 0.09 -4.38
C LEU A 70 -6.86 1.25 -3.73
N ALA A 71 -6.77 1.24 -2.40
CA ALA A 71 -6.09 2.23 -1.59
C ALA A 71 -4.85 1.62 -0.93
N GLU A 72 -3.73 2.32 -0.95
CA GLU A 72 -2.52 2.03 -0.20
C GLU A 72 -2.28 3.14 0.82
N TYR A 73 -1.61 2.83 1.93
CA TYR A 73 -1.41 3.79 3.03
C TYR A 73 -0.21 3.44 3.93
N ASP A 74 0.66 2.53 3.52
CA ASP A 74 1.89 2.20 4.24
C ASP A 74 3.03 3.18 3.91
N ALA A 75 3.91 3.40 4.90
CA ALA A 75 5.08 4.25 4.83
C ALA A 75 6.37 3.43 4.72
N LEU A 76 7.47 4.11 4.43
CA LEU A 76 8.80 3.55 4.30
C LEU A 76 9.69 3.89 5.50
N SER A 77 10.58 2.96 5.87
CA SER A 77 11.58 3.17 6.92
C SER A 77 12.66 4.16 6.48
N GLY A 78 13.09 5.03 7.39
CA GLY A 78 14.19 5.97 7.17
C GLY A 78 13.87 7.14 6.24
N LEU A 79 12.59 7.36 5.91
CA LEU A 79 12.15 8.44 5.01
C LEU A 79 11.35 9.54 5.71
N SER A 80 11.61 9.75 7.01
CA SER A 80 10.97 10.84 7.76
C SER A 80 11.26 12.19 7.12
N GLN A 81 10.19 12.96 6.86
CA GLN A 81 10.30 14.24 6.18
C GLN A 81 9.26 15.22 6.73
N GLN A 82 9.66 16.48 6.88
CA GLN A 82 8.75 17.58 7.18
C GLN A 82 7.94 17.93 5.92
N GLY A 83 6.63 18.06 6.08
CA GLY A 83 5.75 18.45 4.99
C GLY A 83 6.08 19.83 4.45
N GLY A 84 5.91 20.03 3.13
CA GLY A 84 6.12 21.31 2.46
C GLY A 84 7.58 21.76 2.31
N GLN A 85 8.56 20.93 2.65
CA GLN A 85 9.99 21.24 2.47
C GLN A 85 10.50 20.68 1.15
N LEU A 86 11.27 21.51 0.41
CA LEU A 86 11.92 21.11 -0.85
C LEU A 86 13.32 20.54 -0.64
N VAL A 87 13.77 20.46 0.61
CA VAL A 87 15.08 19.90 1.00
C VAL A 87 14.86 18.79 2.01
N HIS A 88 15.83 17.89 2.13
CA HIS A 88 15.80 16.85 3.14
C HIS A 88 15.75 17.49 4.54
N ALA A 89 14.68 17.23 5.27
CA ALA A 89 14.45 17.75 6.62
C ALA A 89 13.66 16.70 7.41
N GLU A 90 14.37 15.86 8.16
CA GLU A 90 13.72 14.83 8.97
C GLU A 90 12.80 15.46 10.03
N ARG A 91 11.58 14.94 10.16
CA ARG A 91 10.67 15.26 11.27
C ARG A 91 11.08 14.50 12.54
N THR A 92 11.46 13.24 12.35
CA THR A 92 11.98 12.34 13.39
C THR A 92 13.26 11.69 12.86
N PRO A 93 14.42 11.90 13.48
CA PRO A 93 15.67 11.33 12.99
C PRO A 93 15.60 9.81 12.80
N GLY A 94 15.91 9.34 11.58
CA GLY A 94 15.83 7.94 11.18
C GLY A 94 14.41 7.35 11.19
N GLY A 95 13.37 8.18 11.35
CA GLY A 95 11.98 7.75 11.41
C GLY A 95 11.39 7.35 10.06
N THR A 96 10.14 6.92 10.09
CA THR A 96 9.35 6.52 8.91
C THR A 96 8.76 7.73 8.18
N GLY A 97 8.43 7.58 6.89
CA GLY A 97 7.79 8.63 6.11
C GLY A 97 7.22 8.13 4.78
N HIS A 98 6.32 8.91 4.21
CA HIS A 98 5.65 8.60 2.95
C HIS A 98 6.47 9.02 1.72
N GLY A 99 7.62 8.36 1.50
CA GLY A 99 8.45 8.62 0.34
C GLY A 99 7.85 8.16 -0.99
N CYS A 100 6.91 7.21 -0.96
CA CYS A 100 6.19 6.69 -2.13
C CYS A 100 4.84 7.40 -2.36
N GLY A 101 4.37 8.21 -1.40
CA GLY A 101 3.13 8.98 -1.52
C GLY A 101 1.85 8.19 -1.30
N HIS A 102 1.90 7.05 -0.59
CA HIS A 102 0.72 6.22 -0.33
C HIS A 102 -0.36 6.94 0.51
N ASN A 103 0.02 7.94 1.33
CA ASN A 103 -0.95 8.82 1.98
C ASN A 103 -1.84 9.57 0.98
N LEU A 104 -1.28 10.01 -0.16
CA LEU A 104 -2.03 10.64 -1.25
C LEU A 104 -2.79 9.61 -2.08
N LEU A 105 -2.17 8.44 -2.33
CA LEU A 105 -2.80 7.35 -3.08
C LEU A 105 -4.11 6.92 -2.40
N GLY A 106 -4.06 6.64 -1.11
CA GLY A 106 -5.23 6.24 -0.34
C GLY A 106 -6.32 7.32 -0.29
N ALA A 107 -5.94 8.58 -0.07
CA ALA A 107 -6.88 9.71 -0.04
C ALA A 107 -7.53 9.93 -1.43
N GLY A 108 -6.79 9.80 -2.52
CA GLY A 108 -7.31 9.88 -3.89
C GLY A 108 -8.25 8.71 -4.23
N ALA A 109 -7.95 7.51 -3.74
CA ALA A 109 -8.83 6.35 -3.86
C ALA A 109 -10.16 6.57 -3.10
N LEU A 110 -10.11 7.16 -1.89
CA LEU A 110 -11.29 7.58 -1.15
C LEU A 110 -12.12 8.60 -1.93
N ALA A 111 -11.47 9.63 -2.48
CA ALA A 111 -12.13 10.64 -3.29
C ALA A 111 -12.87 10.02 -4.49
N ALA A 112 -12.23 9.08 -5.19
CA ALA A 112 -12.84 8.37 -6.30
C ALA A 112 -14.07 7.56 -5.85
N ALA A 113 -14.00 6.86 -4.72
CA ALA A 113 -15.12 6.11 -4.16
C ALA A 113 -16.30 7.04 -3.78
N ILE A 114 -16.02 8.20 -3.16
CA ILE A 114 -17.01 9.23 -2.83
C ILE A 114 -17.72 9.73 -4.11
N GLY A 115 -16.94 10.04 -5.15
CA GLY A 115 -17.51 10.50 -6.43
C GLY A 115 -18.42 9.47 -7.09
N VAL A 116 -18.01 8.19 -7.12
CA VAL A 116 -18.85 7.11 -7.67
C VAL A 116 -20.09 6.87 -6.81
N LYS A 117 -19.94 6.86 -5.48
CA LYS A 117 -21.07 6.75 -4.54
C LYS A 117 -22.12 7.83 -4.83
N ALA A 118 -21.71 9.10 -4.88
CA ALA A 118 -22.62 10.22 -5.13
C ALA A 118 -23.34 10.09 -6.49
N TRP A 119 -22.62 9.63 -7.51
CA TRP A 119 -23.23 9.39 -8.82
C TRP A 119 -24.28 8.27 -8.75
N LEU A 120 -24.01 7.15 -8.10
CA LEU A 120 -24.96 6.05 -7.92
C LEU A 120 -26.21 6.51 -7.16
N GLU A 121 -26.03 7.26 -6.07
CA GLU A 121 -27.12 7.80 -5.25
C GLU A 121 -28.03 8.73 -6.06
N GLN A 122 -27.46 9.63 -6.84
CA GLN A 122 -28.24 10.64 -7.58
C GLN A 122 -28.91 10.10 -8.84
N THR A 123 -28.29 9.13 -9.49
CA THR A 123 -28.82 8.56 -10.74
C THR A 123 -29.75 7.38 -10.53
N GLY A 124 -29.64 6.68 -9.40
CA GLY A 124 -30.31 5.41 -9.16
C GLY A 124 -29.86 4.29 -10.09
N CYS A 125 -28.74 4.46 -10.81
CA CYS A 125 -28.20 3.43 -11.69
C CYS A 125 -27.75 2.21 -10.88
N PRO A 126 -27.95 0.99 -11.39
CA PRO A 126 -27.37 -0.19 -10.75
C PRO A 126 -25.85 -0.16 -10.85
N GLY A 127 -25.17 -0.65 -9.82
CA GLY A 127 -23.73 -0.74 -9.75
C GLY A 127 -23.26 -0.81 -8.29
N THR A 128 -22.06 -1.34 -8.10
CA THR A 128 -21.41 -1.40 -6.80
C THR A 128 -20.02 -0.79 -6.91
N VAL A 129 -19.66 0.06 -5.97
CA VAL A 129 -18.28 0.50 -5.77
C VAL A 129 -17.80 -0.02 -4.43
N THR A 130 -16.58 -0.57 -4.39
CA THR A 130 -15.93 -0.98 -3.15
C THR A 130 -14.55 -0.34 -3.07
N LEU A 131 -14.31 0.41 -1.99
CA LEU A 131 -12.98 0.87 -1.60
C LEU A 131 -12.31 -0.24 -0.82
N TYR A 132 -11.19 -0.73 -1.33
CA TYR A 132 -10.36 -1.74 -0.68
C TYR A 132 -9.12 -1.11 -0.08
N GLY A 133 -8.94 -1.28 1.22
CA GLY A 133 -7.67 -1.00 1.89
C GLY A 133 -6.69 -2.15 1.67
N CYS A 134 -5.60 -1.85 0.97
CA CYS A 134 -4.57 -2.79 0.57
C CYS A 134 -3.26 -2.45 1.29
N PRO A 135 -3.07 -2.89 2.55
CA PRO A 135 -1.89 -2.54 3.34
C PRO A 135 -0.63 -3.22 2.83
N GLY A 136 0.51 -2.72 3.28
CA GLY A 136 1.79 -3.39 3.14
C GLY A 136 2.25 -3.55 1.69
N GLU A 137 2.05 -2.57 0.84
CA GLU A 137 2.53 -2.64 -0.53
C GLU A 137 4.06 -2.75 -0.56
N GLU A 138 4.75 -1.95 0.24
CA GLU A 138 6.20 -1.84 0.29
C GLU A 138 6.90 -3.07 0.90
N GLY A 139 6.23 -3.81 1.77
CA GLY A 139 6.89 -4.90 2.50
C GLY A 139 6.08 -6.17 2.71
N GLY A 140 4.79 -6.16 2.47
CA GLY A 140 3.89 -7.26 2.80
C GLY A 140 3.10 -7.82 1.61
N ALA A 141 2.97 -7.04 0.53
CA ALA A 141 2.24 -7.40 -0.69
C ALA A 141 0.81 -7.92 -0.44
N ALA A 142 0.04 -7.23 0.43
CA ALA A 142 -1.31 -7.67 0.82
C ALA A 142 -2.22 -7.97 -0.38
N LYS A 143 -2.14 -7.19 -1.47
CA LYS A 143 -2.91 -7.42 -2.69
C LYS A 143 -2.73 -8.83 -3.27
N ALA A 144 -1.52 -9.40 -3.17
CA ALA A 144 -1.26 -10.77 -3.63
C ALA A 144 -1.99 -11.81 -2.78
N PHE A 145 -2.05 -11.61 -1.45
CA PHE A 145 -2.82 -12.47 -0.55
C PHE A 145 -4.32 -12.32 -0.75
N MET A 146 -4.81 -11.09 -0.94
CA MET A 146 -6.21 -10.81 -1.27
C MET A 146 -6.60 -11.46 -2.62
N ALA A 147 -5.70 -11.46 -3.61
CA ALA A 147 -5.88 -12.15 -4.89
C ALA A 147 -5.95 -13.67 -4.71
N ARG A 148 -5.02 -14.24 -3.93
CA ARG A 148 -5.00 -15.68 -3.59
C ARG A 148 -6.32 -16.12 -2.97
N ASP A 149 -6.88 -15.31 -2.08
CA ASP A 149 -8.13 -15.61 -1.37
C ASP A 149 -9.38 -15.30 -2.22
N GLY A 150 -9.16 -14.83 -3.45
CA GLY A 150 -10.21 -14.69 -4.47
C GLY A 150 -11.02 -13.39 -4.37
N LEU A 151 -10.58 -12.40 -3.61
CA LEU A 151 -11.30 -11.16 -3.37
C LEU A 151 -11.64 -10.40 -4.66
N TRP A 152 -10.76 -10.45 -5.66
CA TRP A 152 -10.93 -9.75 -6.93
C TRP A 152 -11.88 -10.44 -7.93
N LYS A 153 -12.25 -11.72 -7.71
CA LYS A 153 -13.05 -12.52 -8.66
C LYS A 153 -14.46 -11.97 -8.89
N GLN A 154 -14.98 -11.23 -7.94
CA GLN A 154 -16.32 -10.64 -8.02
C GLN A 154 -16.36 -9.30 -8.75
N LEU A 155 -15.21 -8.68 -9.03
CA LEU A 155 -15.11 -7.37 -9.67
C LEU A 155 -15.22 -7.48 -11.19
N ASP A 156 -15.88 -6.51 -11.81
CA ASP A 156 -15.85 -6.31 -13.26
C ASP A 156 -14.60 -5.52 -13.68
N ALA A 157 -14.13 -4.62 -12.82
CA ALA A 157 -12.86 -3.92 -12.96
C ALA A 157 -12.29 -3.52 -11.60
N ALA A 158 -10.98 -3.41 -11.51
CA ALA A 158 -10.28 -2.79 -10.39
C ALA A 158 -9.44 -1.62 -10.89
N LEU A 159 -9.47 -0.52 -10.15
CA LEU A 159 -8.74 0.70 -10.47
C LEU A 159 -7.82 1.05 -9.30
N THR A 160 -6.61 1.42 -9.64
CA THR A 160 -5.66 2.06 -8.73
C THR A 160 -5.00 3.22 -9.45
N TRP A 161 -4.31 4.06 -8.72
CA TRP A 161 -3.45 5.10 -9.25
C TRP A 161 -2.18 5.20 -8.41
N HIS A 162 -1.17 5.87 -8.89
CA HIS A 162 0.03 6.14 -8.12
C HIS A 162 0.49 7.57 -8.35
N PRO A 163 0.94 8.31 -7.30
CA PRO A 163 1.55 9.62 -7.48
C PRO A 163 2.82 9.52 -8.34
N GLU A 164 2.84 10.31 -9.41
CA GLU A 164 3.95 10.38 -10.37
C GLU A 164 4.15 11.82 -10.85
N ASP A 165 5.20 12.07 -11.62
CA ASP A 165 5.51 13.40 -12.17
C ASP A 165 4.76 13.72 -13.47
N CYS A 166 3.98 12.77 -13.98
CA CYS A 166 3.14 12.94 -15.16
C CYS A 166 1.76 12.29 -15.00
N ASN A 167 0.79 12.74 -15.79
CA ASN A 167 -0.55 12.15 -15.85
C ASN A 167 -0.63 11.21 -17.04
N GLU A 168 -0.60 9.91 -16.79
CA GLU A 168 -0.71 8.89 -17.83
C GLU A 168 -1.56 7.68 -17.40
N VAL A 169 -1.92 6.85 -18.36
CA VAL A 169 -2.53 5.54 -18.11
C VAL A 169 -1.47 4.48 -18.40
N ILE A 170 -0.97 3.85 -17.35
CA ILE A 170 0.03 2.78 -17.46
C ILE A 170 -0.65 1.51 -17.97
N THR A 171 -0.23 1.04 -19.15
CA THR A 171 -0.74 -0.18 -19.79
C THR A 171 0.33 -1.26 -19.95
N GLY A 172 1.52 -1.02 -19.42
CA GLY A 172 2.66 -1.94 -19.46
C GLY A 172 2.55 -3.08 -18.44
N GLY A 173 3.50 -4.00 -18.53
CA GLY A 173 3.71 -5.02 -17.50
C GLY A 173 4.69 -4.54 -16.42
N SER A 174 4.74 -5.25 -15.31
CA SER A 174 5.74 -5.06 -14.25
C SER A 174 6.64 -6.29 -14.13
N ASN A 175 7.79 -6.12 -13.51
CA ASN A 175 8.65 -7.25 -13.15
C ASN A 175 8.04 -8.02 -11.98
N ALA A 176 8.32 -9.34 -11.92
CA ALA A 176 8.00 -10.13 -10.75
C ALA A 176 8.87 -9.69 -9.56
N CYS A 177 8.27 -9.67 -8.38
CA CYS A 177 8.97 -9.36 -7.14
C CYS A 177 8.69 -10.46 -6.11
N ILE A 178 9.74 -10.94 -5.45
CA ILE A 178 9.66 -11.84 -4.31
C ILE A 178 10.54 -11.28 -3.21
N GLN A 179 9.94 -10.93 -2.07
CA GLN A 179 10.66 -10.51 -0.87
C GLN A 179 10.85 -11.69 0.07
N VAL A 180 12.08 -11.93 0.49
CA VAL A 180 12.41 -13.02 1.41
C VAL A 180 13.34 -12.52 2.50
N GLN A 181 12.99 -12.80 3.75
CA GLN A 181 13.86 -12.57 4.90
C GLN A 181 14.52 -13.88 5.31
N TYR A 182 15.84 -13.92 5.25
CA TYR A 182 16.62 -15.06 5.70
C TYR A 182 17.21 -14.78 7.08
N THR A 183 17.07 -15.72 8.01
CA THR A 183 17.62 -15.64 9.34
C THR A 183 18.64 -16.77 9.54
N PHE A 184 19.86 -16.41 9.92
CA PHE A 184 20.92 -17.37 10.20
C PHE A 184 21.31 -17.34 11.68
N HIS A 185 21.51 -18.53 12.25
CA HIS A 185 21.93 -18.71 13.64
C HIS A 185 23.34 -19.29 13.68
N GLY A 186 24.24 -18.63 14.41
CA GLY A 186 25.63 -19.06 14.59
C GLY A 186 25.86 -19.76 15.93
N VAL A 187 27.06 -20.31 16.08
CA VAL A 187 27.57 -20.82 17.34
C VAL A 187 28.88 -20.10 17.67
N ALA A 188 28.91 -19.42 18.80
CA ALA A 188 30.12 -18.73 19.26
C ALA A 188 31.19 -19.70 19.71
N SER A 189 32.44 -19.41 19.40
CA SER A 189 33.60 -20.10 19.92
C SER A 189 34.77 -19.14 20.06
N HIS A 190 35.81 -19.56 20.81
CA HIS A 190 37.04 -18.78 20.90
C HIS A 190 37.86 -18.94 19.62
N ALA A 191 38.07 -17.84 18.90
CA ALA A 191 38.66 -17.86 17.55
C ALA A 191 40.08 -18.47 17.49
N ALA A 192 40.89 -18.35 18.56
CA ALA A 192 42.20 -18.92 18.61
C ALA A 192 42.29 -20.27 19.37
N GLY A 193 41.37 -20.50 20.34
CA GLY A 193 41.43 -21.67 21.22
C GLY A 193 40.61 -22.87 20.72
N ALA A 194 39.50 -22.65 20.02
CA ALA A 194 38.63 -23.71 19.56
C ALA A 194 37.80 -23.25 18.34
N PRO A 195 38.43 -22.77 17.26
CA PRO A 195 37.70 -22.23 16.08
C PRO A 195 36.81 -23.27 15.43
N GLU A 196 37.17 -24.56 15.48
CA GLU A 196 36.41 -25.66 14.89
C GLU A 196 35.04 -25.90 15.55
N LEU A 197 34.82 -25.40 16.75
CA LEU A 197 33.55 -25.49 17.46
C LEU A 197 32.55 -24.38 17.06
N GLY A 198 33.07 -23.34 16.44
CA GLY A 198 32.23 -22.21 15.99
C GLY A 198 31.46 -22.47 14.69
N ARG A 199 30.43 -21.67 14.48
CA ARG A 199 29.70 -21.53 13.20
C ARG A 199 29.37 -20.07 13.03
N SER A 200 29.87 -19.45 11.98
CA SER A 200 29.61 -18.03 11.70
C SER A 200 28.27 -17.87 10.93
N ALA A 201 27.34 -17.15 11.53
CA ALA A 201 26.11 -16.76 10.85
C ALA A 201 26.40 -15.73 9.74
N LEU A 202 27.41 -14.86 9.94
CA LEU A 202 27.82 -13.90 8.92
C LEU A 202 28.37 -14.58 7.66
N ASP A 203 29.24 -15.58 7.82
CA ASP A 203 29.79 -16.32 6.68
C ASP A 203 28.66 -16.98 5.86
N ALA A 204 27.62 -17.50 6.54
CA ALA A 204 26.47 -18.08 5.87
C ALA A 204 25.68 -17.04 5.06
N VAL A 205 25.50 -15.83 5.58
CA VAL A 205 24.87 -14.71 4.85
C VAL A 205 25.71 -14.31 3.62
N GLU A 206 27.03 -14.19 3.80
CA GLU A 206 27.94 -13.81 2.71
C GLU A 206 27.99 -14.86 1.61
N LEU A 207 28.09 -16.14 1.97
CA LEU A 207 28.07 -17.25 1.00
C LEU A 207 26.74 -17.30 0.22
N MET A 208 25.62 -17.12 0.89
CA MET A 208 24.31 -17.06 0.24
C MET A 208 24.26 -15.88 -0.74
N ASN A 209 24.67 -14.69 -0.30
CA ASN A 209 24.67 -13.50 -1.17
C ASN A 209 25.54 -13.67 -2.41
N ILE A 210 26.73 -14.22 -2.24
CA ILE A 210 27.62 -14.53 -3.38
C ILE A 210 26.97 -15.59 -4.30
N GLY A 211 26.41 -16.65 -3.72
CA GLY A 211 25.77 -17.72 -4.49
C GLY A 211 24.66 -17.24 -5.41
N VAL A 212 23.78 -16.37 -4.92
CA VAL A 212 22.67 -15.85 -5.74
C VAL A 212 23.12 -14.89 -6.84
N GLN A 213 24.28 -14.23 -6.71
CA GLN A 213 24.79 -13.37 -7.77
C GLN A 213 25.04 -14.16 -9.07
N PHE A 214 25.48 -15.42 -8.99
CA PHE A 214 25.71 -16.25 -10.15
C PHE A 214 24.43 -16.69 -10.89
N LEU A 215 23.27 -16.55 -10.27
CA LEU A 215 22.00 -16.83 -10.92
C LEU A 215 21.52 -15.71 -11.84
N ARG A 216 21.98 -14.47 -11.63
CA ARG A 216 21.51 -13.28 -12.38
C ARG A 216 21.71 -13.37 -13.88
N GLU A 217 22.70 -14.12 -14.35
CA GLU A 217 23.01 -14.27 -15.76
C GLU A 217 22.07 -15.26 -16.48
N HIS A 218 21.26 -16.00 -15.71
CA HIS A 218 20.49 -17.13 -16.23
C HIS A 218 19.01 -17.09 -15.88
N MET A 219 18.52 -15.96 -15.29
CA MET A 219 17.12 -15.75 -14.93
C MET A 219 16.50 -14.59 -15.72
#